data_64ccc3dd9c27067c609e5d7a1ce0f945
#
_entry.id   64ccc3dd9c27067c609e5d7a1ce0f945
#
_cell.length_a   1.000
_cell.length_b   1.000
_cell.length_c   1.000
_cell.angle_alpha   90.00
_cell.angle_beta   90.00
_cell.angle_gamma   90.00
#
_symmetry.space_group_name_H-M   'P 1'
#
loop_
_entity.id
_entity.type
_entity.pdbx_description
1 polymer ?
#
loop_
_entity_poly.entity_id
_entity_poly.type
_entity_poly.pdbx_seq_one_letter_code
_entity_poly.pdbx_strand_id
1 'polypeptide(L)'
;MPDEGKVTIFVTSGPETPQRCATPFYMANIAAAMDNEAEMIFQIDGVLLMKKGVADDLFAKEGGKSIMDFIRDAKEADVEMKVCSAALQLHDMTEDDLIEECDGVVGAA
;
A
#
# COMPACT_ATOMS: atom_id res chain seq x y z
N MET A 1 -14.70 20.39 14.16
CA MET A 1 -14.16 19.18 13.61
C MET A 1 -12.67 19.30 13.39
N PRO A 2 -11.94 18.46 13.99
CA PRO A 2 -10.51 18.56 13.81
C PRO A 2 -10.16 18.32 12.34
N ASP A 3 -9.34 19.17 11.84
CA ASP A 3 -8.94 19.10 10.46
C ASP A 3 -7.77 18.15 10.28
N GLU A 4 -7.17 17.77 11.39
CA GLU A 4 -6.06 16.85 11.39
C GLU A 4 -6.55 15.43 11.52
N GLY A 5 -7.57 15.08 10.78
CA GLY A 5 -8.04 13.72 10.76
C GLY A 5 -6.96 12.78 10.21
N LYS A 6 -6.93 11.58 10.74
CA LYS A 6 -6.06 10.54 10.23
C LYS A 6 -6.92 9.51 9.52
N VAL A 7 -6.54 9.18 8.29
CA VAL A 7 -7.22 8.16 7.50
C VAL A 7 -6.30 6.95 7.41
N THR A 8 -6.80 5.80 7.85
CA THR A 8 -6.06 4.55 7.74
C THR A 8 -6.80 3.65 6.76
N ILE A 9 -6.08 3.18 5.76
CA ILE A 9 -6.65 2.34 4.71
C ILE A 9 -6.00 0.96 4.80
N PHE A 10 -6.83 -0.06 4.97
CA PHE A 10 -6.33 -1.44 5.00
C PHE A 10 -6.41 -2.02 3.61
N VAL A 11 -5.27 -2.49 3.10
CA VAL A 11 -5.17 -3.05 1.76
C VAL A 11 -5.06 -4.55 1.88
N THR A 12 -6.10 -5.25 1.48
CA THR A 12 -6.16 -6.71 1.62
C THR A 12 -6.08 -7.44 0.29
N SER A 13 -6.15 -6.72 -0.83
CA SER A 13 -6.09 -7.32 -2.16
C SER A 13 -4.66 -7.33 -2.68
N GLY A 14 -4.31 -8.39 -3.38
CA GLY A 14 -2.97 -8.57 -3.93
C GLY A 14 -2.98 -8.79 -5.44
N PRO A 15 -1.87 -9.34 -5.98
CA PRO A 15 -1.70 -9.47 -7.43
C PRO A 15 -2.76 -10.29 -8.15
N GLU A 16 -3.50 -11.15 -7.44
CA GLU A 16 -4.54 -11.95 -8.07
C GLU A 16 -5.78 -11.15 -8.43
N THR A 17 -5.93 -9.97 -7.81
CA THR A 17 -7.05 -9.07 -8.10
C THR A 17 -6.51 -7.67 -8.38
N PRO A 18 -5.75 -7.50 -9.46
CA PRO A 18 -5.08 -6.22 -9.73
C PRO A 18 -6.03 -5.05 -9.88
N GLN A 19 -7.26 -5.31 -10.35
CA GLN A 19 -8.27 -4.27 -10.50
C GLN A 19 -8.69 -3.66 -9.16
N ARG A 20 -8.38 -4.30 -8.04
CA ARG A 20 -8.70 -3.80 -6.71
C ARG A 20 -7.52 -3.10 -6.05
N CYS A 21 -6.37 -3.09 -6.71
CA CYS A 21 -5.15 -2.60 -6.09
C CYS A 21 -4.93 -1.09 -6.23
N ALA A 22 -5.56 -0.45 -7.21
CA ALA A 22 -5.35 0.98 -7.46
C ALA A 22 -6.19 1.88 -6.55
N THR A 23 -7.44 1.51 -6.29
CA THR A 23 -8.37 2.34 -5.53
C THR A 23 -7.85 2.74 -4.15
N PRO A 24 -7.23 1.85 -3.36
CA PRO A 24 -6.70 2.26 -2.07
C PRO A 24 -5.69 3.41 -2.17
N PHE A 25 -4.85 3.42 -3.22
CA PHE A 25 -3.89 4.49 -3.43
C PHE A 25 -4.58 5.81 -3.79
N TYR A 26 -5.62 5.75 -4.62
CA TYR A 26 -6.42 6.95 -4.92
C TYR A 26 -7.01 7.54 -3.65
N MET A 27 -7.58 6.69 -2.81
CA MET A 27 -8.20 7.16 -1.57
C MET A 27 -7.16 7.78 -0.63
N ALA A 28 -5.99 7.16 -0.50
CA ALA A 28 -4.93 7.68 0.34
C ALA A 28 -4.43 9.03 -0.18
N ASN A 29 -4.25 9.15 -1.50
CA ASN A 29 -3.78 10.39 -2.08
C ASN A 29 -4.79 11.51 -1.94
N ILE A 30 -6.09 11.20 -2.06
CA ILE A 30 -7.15 12.19 -1.84
C ILE A 30 -7.13 12.67 -0.39
N ALA A 31 -6.99 11.74 0.56
CA ALA A 31 -6.93 12.10 1.97
C ALA A 31 -5.74 13.02 2.24
N ALA A 32 -4.58 12.70 1.67
CA ALA A 32 -3.39 13.53 1.83
C ALA A 32 -3.58 14.91 1.21
N ALA A 33 -4.23 14.98 0.05
CA ALA A 33 -4.51 16.25 -0.61
C ALA A 33 -5.46 17.12 0.18
N MET A 34 -6.26 16.53 1.05
CA MET A 34 -7.18 17.24 1.93
C MET A 34 -6.57 17.54 3.30
N ASP A 35 -5.25 17.50 3.38
CA ASP A 35 -4.47 17.80 4.58
C ASP A 35 -4.71 16.83 5.74
N ASN A 36 -5.17 15.63 5.46
CA ASN A 36 -5.25 14.58 6.47
C ASN A 36 -3.97 13.75 6.47
N GLU A 37 -3.64 13.18 7.62
CA GLU A 37 -2.61 12.14 7.65
C GLU A 37 -3.17 10.91 6.98
N ALA A 38 -2.43 10.33 6.05
CA ALA A 38 -2.87 9.13 5.37
C ALA A 38 -1.89 7.99 5.64
N GLU A 39 -2.43 6.84 5.99
CA GLU A 39 -1.65 5.66 6.29
C GLU A 39 -2.30 4.46 5.62
N MET A 40 -1.48 3.64 4.98
CA MET A 40 -1.96 2.39 4.37
C MET A 40 -1.30 1.23 5.09
N ILE A 41 -2.12 0.27 5.50
CA ILE A 41 -1.65 -0.96 6.15
C ILE A 41 -1.94 -2.12 5.21
N PHE A 42 -0.89 -2.77 4.75
CA PHE A 42 -1.02 -3.89 3.81
C PHE A 42 -1.11 -5.20 4.58
N GLN A 43 -2.25 -5.84 4.47
CA GLN A 43 -2.57 -7.08 5.20
C GLN A 43 -2.95 -8.18 4.23
N ILE A 44 -2.90 -9.39 4.69
CA ILE A 44 -3.32 -10.58 3.92
C ILE A 44 -2.57 -10.57 2.58
N ASP A 45 -3.27 -10.62 1.46
CA ASP A 45 -2.61 -10.62 0.15
C ASP A 45 -2.06 -9.26 -0.25
N GLY A 46 -2.51 -8.20 0.42
CA GLY A 46 -2.02 -6.85 0.15
C GLY A 46 -0.53 -6.68 0.40
N VAL A 47 0.03 -7.47 1.29
CA VAL A 47 1.47 -7.40 1.59
C VAL A 47 2.31 -7.71 0.36
N LEU A 48 1.78 -8.48 -0.58
CA LEU A 48 2.50 -8.83 -1.80
C LEU A 48 2.77 -7.62 -2.69
N LEU A 49 1.99 -6.55 -2.54
CA LEU A 49 2.23 -5.31 -3.28
C LEU A 49 3.51 -4.62 -2.81
N MET A 50 3.93 -4.90 -1.59
CA MET A 50 5.17 -4.35 -1.04
C MET A 50 6.37 -5.25 -1.26
N LYS A 51 6.17 -6.41 -1.89
CA LYS A 51 7.27 -7.33 -2.19
C LYS A 51 8.02 -6.87 -3.42
N LYS A 52 9.36 -6.91 -3.35
CA LYS A 52 10.19 -6.53 -4.49
C LYS A 52 9.81 -7.29 -5.75
N GLY A 53 9.68 -6.56 -6.84
CA GLY A 53 9.44 -7.15 -8.16
C GLY A 53 7.99 -7.45 -8.48
N VAL A 54 7.06 -7.30 -7.54
CA VAL A 54 5.65 -7.63 -7.78
C VAL A 54 4.89 -6.46 -8.41
N ALA A 55 4.95 -5.29 -7.79
CA ALA A 55 4.15 -4.14 -8.24
C ALA A 55 4.64 -3.54 -9.56
N ASP A 56 5.90 -3.78 -9.91
CA ASP A 56 6.49 -3.22 -11.13
C ASP A 56 5.75 -3.62 -12.40
N ASP A 57 5.26 -4.87 -12.42
CA ASP A 57 4.60 -5.42 -13.60
C ASP A 57 3.11 -5.67 -13.34
N LEU A 58 2.56 -5.06 -12.32
CA LEU A 58 1.15 -5.24 -11.97
C LEU A 58 0.35 -4.02 -12.37
N PHE A 59 -0.71 -4.24 -13.13
CA PHE A 59 -1.56 -3.16 -13.65
C PHE A 59 -3.02 -3.44 -13.31
N ALA A 60 -3.68 -2.45 -12.72
CA ALA A 60 -5.12 -2.55 -12.44
C ALA A 60 -5.93 -2.49 -13.74
N LYS A 61 -5.39 -1.81 -14.73
CA LYS A 61 -6.02 -1.65 -16.03
C LYS A 61 -4.97 -1.82 -17.10
N GLU A 62 -5.25 -2.62 -18.11
CA GLU A 62 -4.33 -2.80 -19.23
C GLU A 62 -4.05 -1.45 -19.89
N GLY A 63 -2.78 -1.16 -20.08
CA GLY A 63 -2.35 0.10 -20.65
C GLY A 63 -2.30 1.26 -19.69
N GLY A 64 -2.66 1.05 -18.41
CA GLY A 64 -2.62 2.09 -17.40
C GLY A 64 -1.30 2.12 -16.65
N LYS A 65 -1.27 2.84 -15.53
CA LYS A 65 -0.09 2.92 -14.67
C LYS A 65 0.12 1.60 -13.94
N SER A 66 1.38 1.26 -13.69
CA SER A 66 1.69 0.11 -12.85
C SER A 66 1.33 0.44 -11.40
N ILE A 67 1.13 -0.61 -10.60
CA ILE A 67 0.88 -0.41 -9.18
C ILE A 67 2.11 0.23 -8.51
N MET A 68 3.32 -0.07 -9.00
CA MET A 68 4.51 0.60 -8.49
C MET A 68 4.44 2.12 -8.69
N ASP A 69 3.89 2.58 -9.81
CA ASP A 69 3.73 4.02 -10.03
C ASP A 69 2.76 4.63 -9.02
N PHE A 70 1.69 3.92 -8.67
CA PHE A 70 0.77 4.36 -7.62
C PHE A 70 1.47 4.43 -6.27
N ILE A 71 2.32 3.44 -5.97
CA ILE A 71 3.09 3.42 -4.73
C ILE A 71 4.01 4.63 -4.64
N ARG A 72 4.71 4.95 -5.73
CA ARG A 72 5.61 6.09 -5.76
C ARG A 72 4.87 7.41 -5.62
N ASP A 73 3.71 7.53 -6.26
CA ASP A 73 2.88 8.73 -6.12
C ASP A 73 2.43 8.92 -4.68
N ALA A 74 2.04 7.84 -4.01
CA ALA A 74 1.64 7.91 -2.61
C ALA A 74 2.81 8.33 -1.73
N LYS A 75 4.00 7.83 -2.02
CA LYS A 75 5.20 8.20 -1.27
C LYS A 75 5.50 9.68 -1.42
N GLU A 76 5.34 10.22 -2.61
CA GLU A 76 5.53 11.65 -2.86
C GLU A 76 4.50 12.51 -2.12
N ALA A 77 3.32 11.96 -1.86
CA ALA A 77 2.27 12.65 -1.13
C ALA A 77 2.40 12.48 0.39
N ASP A 78 3.48 11.87 0.84
CA ASP A 78 3.76 11.61 2.27
C ASP A 78 2.77 10.63 2.90
N VAL A 79 2.19 9.74 2.11
CA VAL A 79 1.37 8.65 2.63
C VAL A 79 2.29 7.60 3.26
N GLU A 80 1.99 7.21 4.49
CA GLU A 80 2.73 6.14 5.13
C GLU A 80 2.23 4.79 4.64
N MET A 81 3.17 3.89 4.32
CA MET A 81 2.82 2.56 3.83
C MET A 81 3.55 1.52 4.68
N LYS A 82 2.77 0.73 5.41
CA LYS A 82 3.30 -0.27 6.34
C LYS A 82 2.67 -1.63 6.04
N VAL A 83 3.36 -2.68 6.46
CA VAL A 83 2.85 -4.04 6.28
C VAL A 83 2.58 -4.68 7.63
N CYS A 84 1.61 -5.59 7.66
CA CYS A 84 1.28 -6.35 8.86
C CYS A 84 2.23 -7.54 9.01
N SER A 85 2.81 -7.70 10.19
CA SER A 85 3.76 -8.79 10.43
C SER A 85 3.15 -10.17 10.22
N ALA A 86 1.88 -10.33 10.58
CA ALA A 86 1.19 -11.61 10.37
C ALA A 86 1.08 -11.94 8.88
N ALA A 87 0.88 -10.94 8.05
CA ALA A 87 0.81 -11.14 6.60
C ALA A 87 2.15 -11.57 6.00
N LEU A 88 3.25 -11.07 6.56
CA LEU A 88 4.58 -11.51 6.13
C LEU A 88 4.74 -13.01 6.39
N GLN A 89 4.31 -13.47 7.57
CA GLN A 89 4.39 -14.89 7.91
C GLN A 89 3.49 -15.73 7.02
N LEU A 90 2.31 -15.21 6.70
CA LEU A 90 1.37 -15.90 5.82
C LEU A 90 1.98 -16.20 4.45
N HIS A 91 2.80 -15.30 3.95
CA HIS A 91 3.41 -15.42 2.62
C HIS A 91 4.89 -15.81 2.66
N ASP A 92 5.37 -16.25 3.83
CA ASP A 92 6.78 -16.64 4.00
C ASP A 92 7.76 -15.55 3.57
N MET A 93 7.42 -14.29 3.88
CA MET A 93 8.25 -13.14 3.55
C MET A 93 9.01 -12.64 4.76
N THR A 94 10.14 -12.00 4.50
CA THR A 94 10.93 -11.31 5.52
C THR A 94 10.99 -9.82 5.17
N GLU A 95 11.51 -9.01 6.08
CA GLU A 95 11.66 -7.57 5.82
C GLU A 95 12.59 -7.29 4.63
N ASP A 96 13.52 -8.20 4.34
CA ASP A 96 14.43 -8.06 3.21
C ASP A 96 13.70 -8.16 1.87
N ASP A 97 12.50 -8.73 1.85
CA ASP A 97 11.71 -8.87 0.62
C ASP A 97 10.93 -7.60 0.29
N LEU A 98 10.91 -6.62 1.18
CA LEU A 98 10.09 -5.41 1.04
C LEU A 98 10.80 -4.34 0.22
N ILE A 99 10.00 -3.59 -0.55
CA ILE A 99 10.52 -2.47 -1.36
C ILE A 99 10.92 -1.30 -0.45
N GLU A 100 11.75 -0.39 -1.01
CA GLU A 100 12.21 0.78 -0.27
C GLU A 100 11.09 1.68 0.20
N GLU A 101 10.02 1.75 -0.59
CA GLU A 101 8.89 2.61 -0.29
C GLU A 101 8.09 2.17 0.92
N CYS A 102 8.30 0.94 1.38
CA CYS A 102 7.64 0.45 2.59
C CYS A 102 8.24 1.13 3.82
N ASP A 103 7.40 1.73 4.64
CA ASP A 103 7.83 2.50 5.81
C ASP A 103 8.06 1.66 7.06
N GLY A 104 7.64 0.43 7.05
CA GLY A 104 7.89 -0.43 8.18
C GLY A 104 6.90 -1.57 8.34
N VAL A 105 7.08 -2.30 9.41
CA VAL A 105 6.26 -3.46 9.76
C VAL A 105 5.52 -3.14 11.06
N VAL A 106 4.23 -3.44 11.11
CA VAL A 106 3.42 -3.23 12.31
C VAL A 106 2.83 -4.55 12.77
N GLY A 107 2.57 -4.65 14.06
CA GLY A 107 1.89 -5.81 14.62
C GLY A 107 0.40 -5.76 14.34
N ALA A 108 -0.27 -6.90 14.49
CA ALA A 108 -1.70 -7.00 14.26
C ALA A 108 -2.53 -6.35 15.39
N ALA A 109 -1.92 -6.11 16.51
CA ALA A 109 -2.63 -5.56 17.67
C ALA A 109 -2.58 -4.04 17.69
#